data_4f0d348f9b5f17b5d1fc7ac8ff35090e
#
_entry.id   4f0d348f9b5f17b5d1fc7ac8ff35090e
#
_cell.length_a   1.000
_cell.length_b   1.000
_cell.length_c   1.000
_cell.angle_alpha   90.00
_cell.angle_beta   90.00
_cell.angle_gamma   90.00
#
_symmetry.space_group_name_H-M   'P 1'
#
loop_
_entity.id
_entity.type
_entity.pdbx_description
1 polymer ?
#
loop_
_entity_poly.entity_id
_entity_poly.type
_entity_poly.pdbx_seq_one_letter_code
_entity_poly.pdbx_strand_id
1 'polypeptide(L)'
;ITTSSFDLSWTTSDSSTTACFYGTTSALGNNLDFGGNTMSHTLSLTSLSDATIYYVQCYSVKGADTAFSNIGVYITASNSSGKIRPYFNHSVDVSYSSGVDAQNISTYFNDTIKAYMDLAQNTLDICVYNASDATIAGAINDAHNRGVQVRYIADDDVVNSMISSLDPNIPVVYRDNSVAGIMHNKFIIVDANSTNNSWVMGGSTNWTNPSNLFNDYNNIIFIQDKSIAQAYTTEFNEMWGGVFGSNKEDNTPHLFNVNGTDVEVYFSPSDQTTS
;
A
#
# COMPACT_ATOMS: atom_id res chain seq x y z
N ILE A 1 7.40 12.61 9.98
CA ILE A 1 5.99 12.16 9.96
C ILE A 1 5.64 11.65 11.34
N THR A 2 4.54 12.14 11.95
CA THR A 2 3.97 11.69 13.23
C THR A 2 2.50 11.29 13.02
N THR A 3 1.81 10.89 14.08
CA THR A 3 0.35 10.57 14.03
C THR A 3 -0.53 11.80 13.83
N SER A 4 0.02 13.02 13.95
CA SER A 4 -0.76 14.26 13.87
C SER A 4 -0.06 15.39 13.11
N SER A 5 1.09 15.11 12.47
CA SER A 5 1.85 16.12 11.74
C SER A 5 2.82 15.52 10.72
N PHE A 6 3.21 16.31 9.74
CA PHE A 6 4.39 16.10 8.91
C PHE A 6 4.95 17.42 8.43
N ASP A 7 6.23 17.42 8.08
CA ASP A 7 6.95 18.59 7.59
C ASP A 7 7.09 18.51 6.06
N LEU A 8 6.95 19.66 5.44
CA LEU A 8 7.17 19.89 4.01
C LEU A 8 8.35 20.83 3.83
N SER A 9 9.17 20.59 2.81
CA SER A 9 10.26 21.49 2.45
C SER A 9 10.37 21.64 0.94
N TRP A 10 10.64 22.85 0.48
CA TRP A 10 10.90 23.16 -0.93
C TRP A 10 11.82 24.36 -1.06
N THR A 11 12.29 24.62 -2.27
CA THR A 11 13.10 25.79 -2.61
C THR A 11 12.49 26.56 -3.76
N THR A 12 12.73 27.87 -3.78
CA THR A 12 12.39 28.77 -4.87
C THR A 12 13.65 29.48 -5.40
N SER A 13 13.63 29.92 -6.64
CA SER A 13 14.74 30.69 -7.24
C SER A 13 14.92 32.07 -6.63
N ASP A 14 13.84 32.61 -6.08
CA ASP A 14 13.78 33.95 -5.47
C ASP A 14 13.16 33.88 -4.08
N SER A 15 13.51 34.87 -3.24
CA SER A 15 12.87 35.02 -1.93
C SER A 15 11.37 35.27 -2.07
N SER A 16 10.56 34.47 -1.41
CA SER A 16 9.10 34.43 -1.53
C SER A 16 8.43 33.94 -0.25
N THR A 17 7.09 33.91 -0.23
CA THR A 17 6.32 33.44 0.94
C THR A 17 6.34 31.92 1.07
N THR A 18 5.98 31.42 2.26
CA THR A 18 5.86 30.00 2.61
C THR A 18 4.39 29.68 2.86
N ALA A 19 3.74 28.92 1.98
CA ALA A 19 2.32 28.60 2.10
C ALA A 19 1.95 27.27 1.43
N CYS A 20 0.81 26.68 1.82
CA CYS A 20 0.25 25.53 1.14
C CYS A 20 -1.28 25.52 1.21
N PHE A 21 -1.89 24.90 0.20
CA PHE A 21 -3.23 24.36 0.28
C PHE A 21 -3.16 22.88 0.67
N TYR A 22 -4.11 22.40 1.45
CA TYR A 22 -4.17 20.99 1.84
C TYR A 22 -5.59 20.51 2.15
N GLY A 23 -5.79 19.21 2.15
CA GLY A 23 -7.05 18.58 2.49
C GLY A 23 -7.00 17.07 2.37
N THR A 24 -8.08 16.39 2.74
CA THR A 24 -8.20 14.93 2.62
C THR A 24 -8.67 14.48 1.23
N THR A 25 -8.84 15.41 0.31
CA THR A 25 -9.15 15.17 -1.11
C THR A 25 -8.31 16.09 -1.98
N SER A 26 -8.20 15.80 -3.26
CA SER A 26 -7.49 16.64 -4.25
C SER A 26 -8.12 18.05 -4.44
N ALA A 27 -9.31 18.30 -3.92
CA ALA A 27 -9.92 19.63 -3.86
C ALA A 27 -9.26 20.55 -2.80
N LEU A 28 -8.38 20.03 -1.99
CA LEU A 28 -7.57 20.68 -0.95
C LEU A 28 -8.41 21.25 0.20
N GLY A 29 -9.10 22.34 0.06
CA GLY A 29 -10.10 22.86 1.00
C GLY A 29 -9.57 23.71 2.16
N ASN A 30 -8.31 23.57 2.57
CA ASN A 30 -7.68 24.37 3.62
C ASN A 30 -6.49 25.15 3.06
N ASN A 31 -6.17 26.27 3.72
CA ASN A 31 -5.00 27.10 3.40
C ASN A 31 -4.20 27.35 4.68
N LEU A 32 -2.88 27.28 4.57
CA LEU A 32 -1.94 27.68 5.61
C LEU A 32 -0.89 28.59 4.98
N ASP A 33 -0.80 29.84 5.45
CA ASP A 33 0.11 30.85 4.92
C ASP A 33 0.87 31.50 6.07
N PHE A 34 2.19 31.32 6.08
CA PHE A 34 3.10 31.92 7.06
C PHE A 34 3.74 33.22 6.56
N GLY A 35 3.44 33.63 5.32
CA GLY A 35 4.12 34.77 4.70
C GLY A 35 5.65 34.53 4.58
N GLY A 36 6.43 35.50 4.96
CA GLY A 36 7.89 35.41 4.96
C GLY A 36 8.53 35.93 3.66
N ASN A 37 9.85 35.80 3.58
CA ASN A 37 10.66 36.21 2.43
C ASN A 37 11.96 35.38 2.43
N THR A 38 11.88 34.15 1.95
CA THR A 38 13.01 33.17 1.95
C THR A 38 13.02 32.38 0.64
N MET A 39 14.17 31.77 0.33
CA MET A 39 14.32 30.84 -0.81
C MET A 39 14.24 29.37 -0.37
N SER A 40 14.42 29.11 0.92
CA SER A 40 14.29 27.77 1.50
C SER A 40 13.09 27.76 2.42
N HIS A 41 12.11 26.97 2.09
CA HIS A 41 10.82 26.92 2.77
C HIS A 41 10.71 25.63 3.57
N THR A 42 10.18 25.76 4.79
CA THR A 42 9.79 24.63 5.64
C THR A 42 8.44 24.97 6.26
N LEU A 43 7.51 24.02 6.21
CA LEU A 43 6.16 24.19 6.73
C LEU A 43 5.73 22.89 7.42
N SER A 44 5.29 23.00 8.68
CA SER A 44 4.75 21.88 9.44
C SER A 44 3.21 21.94 9.40
N LEU A 45 2.59 20.89 8.81
CA LEU A 45 1.17 20.66 8.97
C LEU A 45 0.94 19.90 10.29
N THR A 46 0.11 20.46 11.16
CA THR A 46 -0.16 19.93 12.51
C THR A 46 -1.65 19.78 12.77
N SER A 47 -2.00 19.12 13.89
CA SER A 47 -3.40 18.85 14.26
C SER A 47 -4.14 18.02 13.21
N LEU A 48 -3.42 17.14 12.55
CA LEU A 48 -3.95 16.21 11.57
C LEU A 48 -4.50 14.95 12.26
N SER A 49 -5.37 14.21 11.58
CA SER A 49 -5.85 12.89 12.01
C SER A 49 -4.80 11.82 11.72
N ASP A 50 -4.71 10.78 12.57
CA ASP A 50 -3.81 9.65 12.36
C ASP A 50 -4.22 8.77 11.17
N ALA A 51 -3.25 8.09 10.58
CA ALA A 51 -3.43 7.19 9.44
C ALA A 51 -4.37 7.77 8.36
N THR A 52 -4.18 9.06 8.03
CA THR A 52 -5.04 9.81 7.13
C THR A 52 -4.23 10.37 5.97
N ILE A 53 -4.71 10.13 4.75
CA ILE A 53 -4.12 10.66 3.52
C ILE A 53 -4.48 12.14 3.38
N TYR A 54 -3.48 12.95 3.06
CA TYR A 54 -3.59 14.37 2.78
C TYR A 54 -3.00 14.70 1.41
N TYR A 55 -3.74 15.44 0.63
CA TYR A 55 -3.30 16.09 -0.59
C TYR A 55 -2.77 17.47 -0.24
N VAL A 56 -1.59 17.83 -0.75
CA VAL A 56 -0.95 19.10 -0.43
C VAL A 56 -0.37 19.74 -1.68
N GLN A 57 -0.61 21.03 -1.87
CA GLN A 57 0.02 21.85 -2.89
C GLN A 57 0.72 23.02 -2.22
N CYS A 58 2.06 22.99 -2.23
CA CYS A 58 2.86 24.13 -1.75
C CYS A 58 2.79 25.28 -2.77
N TYR A 59 2.80 26.52 -2.26
CA TYR A 59 2.92 27.70 -3.11
C TYR A 59 3.76 28.78 -2.45
N SER A 60 4.31 29.66 -3.30
CA SER A 60 5.12 30.79 -2.88
C SER A 60 4.80 32.03 -3.71
N VAL A 61 4.69 33.18 -3.06
CA VAL A 61 4.33 34.46 -3.70
C VAL A 61 5.51 35.45 -3.60
N LYS A 62 5.83 36.11 -4.73
CA LYS A 62 6.78 37.23 -4.82
C LYS A 62 6.13 38.37 -5.59
N GLY A 63 5.75 39.42 -4.88
CA GLY A 63 5.04 40.54 -5.49
C GLY A 63 3.67 40.12 -6.06
N ALA A 64 3.52 40.18 -7.38
CA ALA A 64 2.30 39.74 -8.07
C ALA A 64 2.37 38.30 -8.61
N ASP A 65 3.54 37.66 -8.55
CA ASP A 65 3.80 36.34 -9.09
C ASP A 65 3.56 35.26 -8.05
N THR A 66 2.97 34.14 -8.46
CA THR A 66 2.76 32.96 -7.61
C THR A 66 3.28 31.70 -8.32
N ALA A 67 4.07 30.92 -7.63
CA ALA A 67 4.53 29.61 -8.08
C ALA A 67 3.87 28.48 -7.24
N PHE A 68 3.45 27.41 -7.89
CA PHE A 68 2.82 26.26 -7.27
C PHE A 68 3.65 25.00 -7.53
N SER A 69 3.70 24.09 -6.54
CA SER A 69 4.12 22.71 -6.76
C SER A 69 3.02 21.91 -7.46
N ASN A 70 3.34 20.70 -7.92
CA ASN A 70 2.32 19.69 -8.13
C ASN A 70 1.63 19.37 -6.79
N ILE A 71 0.43 18.79 -6.86
CA ILE A 71 -0.24 18.25 -5.68
C ILE A 71 0.52 16.96 -5.31
N GLY A 72 1.05 16.90 -4.10
CA GLY A 72 1.64 15.71 -3.51
C GLY A 72 0.66 14.99 -2.59
N VAL A 73 0.86 13.68 -2.43
CA VAL A 73 0.06 12.82 -1.55
C VAL A 73 0.90 12.38 -0.36
N TYR A 74 0.42 12.65 0.83
CA TYR A 74 1.13 12.40 2.10
C TYR A 74 0.21 11.65 3.06
N ILE A 75 0.78 10.98 4.06
CA ILE A 75 0.00 10.31 5.10
C ILE A 75 0.62 10.53 6.48
N THR A 76 -0.21 10.69 7.48
CA THR A 76 0.23 10.68 8.88
C THR A 76 0.52 9.25 9.35
N ALA A 77 1.41 9.09 10.31
CA ALA A 77 1.65 7.81 10.95
C ALA A 77 0.40 7.28 11.64
N SER A 78 0.32 5.98 11.83
CA SER A 78 -0.76 5.32 12.54
C SER A 78 -0.42 5.08 14.03
N ASN A 79 -1.45 4.79 14.83
CA ASN A 79 -1.30 4.28 16.19
C ASN A 79 -1.21 2.73 16.21
N SER A 80 -0.93 2.10 15.09
CA SER A 80 -0.77 0.65 14.97
C SER A 80 0.51 0.15 15.65
N SER A 81 0.62 -1.16 15.87
CA SER A 81 1.79 -1.74 16.55
C SER A 81 3.08 -1.68 15.74
N GLY A 82 2.99 -1.46 14.44
CA GLY A 82 4.14 -1.41 13.52
C GLY A 82 4.92 -2.73 13.41
N LYS A 83 4.28 -3.87 13.65
CA LYS A 83 4.94 -5.17 13.52
C LYS A 83 5.27 -5.47 12.07
N ILE A 84 6.54 -5.76 11.79
CA ILE A 84 7.03 -6.20 10.50
C ILE A 84 7.48 -7.66 10.63
N ARG A 85 7.01 -8.55 9.75
CA ARG A 85 7.25 -10.00 9.78
C ARG A 85 7.65 -10.50 8.40
N PRO A 86 8.94 -10.60 8.10
CA PRO A 86 9.44 -11.21 6.86
C PRO A 86 9.49 -12.74 6.99
N TYR A 87 9.03 -13.43 5.93
CA TYR A 87 9.08 -14.87 5.80
C TYR A 87 9.67 -15.27 4.45
N PHE A 88 10.40 -16.37 4.43
CA PHE A 88 10.98 -16.95 3.23
C PHE A 88 10.59 -18.43 3.13
N ASN A 89 10.34 -18.90 1.91
CA ASN A 89 10.05 -20.33 1.67
C ASN A 89 11.30 -21.19 1.53
N HIS A 90 12.50 -20.60 1.49
CA HIS A 90 13.79 -21.29 1.55
C HIS A 90 14.69 -20.67 2.63
N SER A 91 15.78 -21.38 2.96
CA SER A 91 16.74 -20.90 3.96
C SER A 91 17.41 -19.61 3.51
N VAL A 92 17.61 -18.69 4.45
CA VAL A 92 18.32 -17.42 4.27
C VAL A 92 19.50 -17.34 5.22
N ASP A 93 20.55 -16.62 4.83
CA ASP A 93 21.70 -16.37 5.69
C ASP A 93 21.42 -15.19 6.61
N VAL A 94 21.07 -15.48 7.85
CA VAL A 94 20.74 -14.49 8.88
C VAL A 94 21.98 -13.78 9.46
N SER A 95 23.19 -14.16 9.08
CA SER A 95 24.42 -13.49 9.53
C SER A 95 24.50 -12.03 9.06
N TYR A 96 23.75 -11.68 8.04
CA TYR A 96 23.62 -10.31 7.52
C TYR A 96 22.45 -9.52 8.13
N SER A 97 21.66 -10.14 9.00
CA SER A 97 20.54 -9.47 9.66
C SER A 97 21.03 -8.44 10.67
N SER A 98 20.45 -7.25 10.65
CA SER A 98 20.73 -6.17 11.63
C SER A 98 19.58 -5.95 12.62
N GLY A 99 18.55 -6.77 12.57
CA GLY A 99 17.33 -6.61 13.37
C GLY A 99 16.66 -7.94 13.67
N VAL A 100 15.37 -8.05 13.36
CA VAL A 100 14.61 -9.30 13.48
C VAL A 100 14.97 -10.23 12.34
N ASP A 101 15.47 -11.42 12.66
CA ASP A 101 15.83 -12.42 11.66
C ASP A 101 14.60 -12.85 10.85
N ALA A 102 14.80 -12.99 9.55
CA ALA A 102 13.80 -13.55 8.66
C ALA A 102 13.54 -15.03 9.00
N GLN A 103 12.27 -15.41 8.96
CA GLN A 103 11.87 -16.79 9.26
C GLN A 103 11.80 -17.62 7.99
N ASN A 104 12.49 -18.76 8.00
CA ASN A 104 12.32 -19.79 6.99
C ASN A 104 11.13 -20.68 7.37
N ILE A 105 10.13 -20.72 6.50
CA ILE A 105 8.88 -21.47 6.69
C ILE A 105 8.57 -22.36 5.47
N SER A 106 9.56 -22.98 4.90
CA SER A 106 9.56 -23.67 3.60
C SER A 106 8.35 -24.59 3.33
N THR A 107 7.77 -25.23 4.34
CA THR A 107 6.62 -26.15 4.17
C THR A 107 5.27 -25.55 4.58
N TYR A 108 5.27 -24.33 5.11
CA TYR A 108 4.09 -23.67 5.69
C TYR A 108 3.81 -22.29 5.10
N PHE A 109 4.27 -22.04 3.87
CA PHE A 109 4.15 -20.71 3.27
C PHE A 109 2.70 -20.32 3.01
N ASN A 110 1.90 -21.24 2.45
CA ASN A 110 0.47 -21.10 2.26
C ASN A 110 -0.31 -21.08 3.59
N ASP A 111 0.06 -21.93 4.56
CA ASP A 111 -0.55 -21.92 5.90
C ASP A 111 -0.30 -20.61 6.63
N THR A 112 0.86 -20.00 6.43
CA THR A 112 1.17 -18.69 7.00
C THR A 112 0.31 -17.59 6.36
N ILE A 113 0.15 -17.58 5.04
CA ILE A 113 -0.75 -16.66 4.34
C ILE A 113 -2.18 -16.84 4.87
N LYS A 114 -2.66 -18.10 4.96
CA LYS A 114 -3.96 -18.43 5.55
C LYS A 114 -4.12 -17.87 6.95
N ALA A 115 -3.11 -18.05 7.82
CA ALA A 115 -3.19 -17.59 9.20
C ALA A 115 -3.42 -16.08 9.33
N TYR A 116 -2.85 -15.27 8.44
CA TYR A 116 -3.13 -13.83 8.39
C TYR A 116 -4.49 -13.51 7.78
N MET A 117 -4.98 -14.25 6.78
CA MET A 117 -6.34 -14.11 6.24
C MET A 117 -7.40 -14.46 7.29
N ASP A 118 -7.13 -15.46 8.15
CA ASP A 118 -8.01 -15.85 9.24
C ASP A 118 -8.20 -14.75 10.30
N LEU A 119 -7.29 -13.76 10.35
CA LEU A 119 -7.43 -12.58 11.22
C LEU A 119 -8.52 -11.60 10.73
N ALA A 120 -8.92 -11.67 9.47
CA ALA A 120 -9.92 -10.77 8.91
C ALA A 120 -11.26 -10.85 9.65
N GLN A 121 -11.75 -9.69 10.09
CA GLN A 121 -13.02 -9.52 10.81
C GLN A 121 -14.05 -8.72 10.00
N ASN A 122 -13.60 -7.79 9.15
CA ASN A 122 -14.46 -6.89 8.40
C ASN A 122 -14.18 -6.94 6.89
N THR A 123 -12.92 -6.80 6.47
CA THR A 123 -12.55 -6.72 5.05
C THR A 123 -11.32 -7.57 4.74
N LEU A 124 -11.29 -8.14 3.54
CA LEU A 124 -10.14 -8.84 2.98
C LEU A 124 -10.05 -8.50 1.48
N ASP A 125 -9.10 -7.65 1.13
CA ASP A 125 -8.82 -7.28 -0.26
C ASP A 125 -7.60 -8.05 -0.76
N ILE A 126 -7.73 -8.69 -1.91
CA ILE A 126 -6.75 -9.60 -2.49
C ILE A 126 -6.40 -9.14 -3.90
N CYS A 127 -5.11 -8.97 -4.17
CA CYS A 127 -4.61 -8.63 -5.50
C CYS A 127 -3.43 -9.54 -5.83
N VAL A 128 -3.65 -10.59 -6.63
CA VAL A 128 -2.62 -11.59 -6.94
C VAL A 128 -2.70 -12.02 -8.40
N TYR A 129 -1.54 -11.95 -9.08
CA TYR A 129 -1.40 -12.26 -10.49
C TYR A 129 -1.82 -13.69 -10.83
N ASN A 130 -1.29 -14.70 -10.11
CA ASN A 130 -1.55 -16.12 -10.42
C ASN A 130 -1.69 -16.94 -9.14
N ALA A 131 -2.72 -17.81 -9.09
CA ALA A 131 -3.05 -18.60 -7.92
C ALA A 131 -3.69 -19.95 -8.28
N SER A 132 -3.27 -21.02 -7.55
CA SER A 132 -3.81 -22.37 -7.69
C SER A 132 -3.88 -23.14 -6.36
N ASP A 133 -3.50 -22.51 -5.23
CA ASP A 133 -3.43 -23.20 -3.94
C ASP A 133 -4.78 -23.38 -3.28
N ALA A 134 -5.12 -24.63 -2.92
CA ALA A 134 -6.40 -24.98 -2.31
C ALA A 134 -6.52 -24.54 -0.84
N THR A 135 -5.42 -24.47 -0.10
CA THR A 135 -5.41 -24.01 1.30
C THR A 135 -5.79 -22.54 1.37
N ILE A 136 -5.20 -21.73 0.48
CA ILE A 136 -5.50 -20.30 0.38
C ILE A 136 -6.94 -20.09 -0.12
N ALA A 137 -7.41 -20.86 -1.11
CA ALA A 137 -8.82 -20.83 -1.54
C ALA A 137 -9.78 -21.11 -0.38
N GLY A 138 -9.46 -22.11 0.44
CA GLY A 138 -10.23 -22.45 1.64
C GLY A 138 -10.27 -21.27 2.63
N ALA A 139 -9.14 -20.60 2.88
CA ALA A 139 -9.07 -19.45 3.78
C ALA A 139 -9.92 -18.26 3.31
N ILE A 140 -9.94 -18.01 2.00
CA ILE A 140 -10.76 -16.96 1.38
C ILE A 140 -12.26 -17.27 1.55
N ASN A 141 -12.67 -18.51 1.26
CA ASN A 141 -14.06 -18.97 1.46
C ASN A 141 -14.46 -18.91 2.95
N ASP A 142 -13.58 -19.34 3.86
CA ASP A 142 -13.81 -19.26 5.30
C ASP A 142 -14.01 -17.82 5.77
N ALA A 143 -13.21 -16.86 5.26
CA ALA A 143 -13.41 -15.44 5.55
C ALA A 143 -14.77 -14.95 5.06
N HIS A 144 -15.15 -15.27 3.81
CA HIS A 144 -16.45 -14.93 3.25
C HIS A 144 -17.60 -15.53 4.09
N ASN A 145 -17.50 -16.81 4.47
CA ASN A 145 -18.50 -17.50 5.31
C ASN A 145 -18.64 -16.90 6.71
N ARG A 146 -17.59 -16.28 7.25
CA ARG A 146 -17.64 -15.50 8.51
C ARG A 146 -18.32 -14.15 8.36
N GLY A 147 -18.67 -13.74 7.13
CA GLY A 147 -19.27 -12.43 6.83
C GLY A 147 -18.27 -11.32 6.54
N VAL A 148 -16.99 -11.65 6.34
CA VAL A 148 -15.97 -10.70 5.90
C VAL A 148 -16.28 -10.26 4.48
N GLN A 149 -16.18 -8.96 4.20
CA GLN A 149 -16.26 -8.43 2.84
C GLN A 149 -14.98 -8.77 2.08
N VAL A 150 -15.05 -9.77 1.20
CA VAL A 150 -13.92 -10.21 0.38
C VAL A 150 -14.02 -9.61 -1.00
N ARG A 151 -12.90 -9.06 -1.52
CA ARG A 151 -12.75 -8.60 -2.91
C ARG A 151 -11.47 -9.19 -3.49
N TYR A 152 -11.51 -9.61 -4.76
CA TYR A 152 -10.37 -10.22 -5.43
C TYR A 152 -10.08 -9.53 -6.77
N ILE A 153 -8.82 -9.15 -7.00
CA ILE A 153 -8.32 -8.67 -8.29
C ILE A 153 -7.36 -9.72 -8.85
N ALA A 154 -7.59 -10.12 -10.10
CA ALA A 154 -6.79 -11.09 -10.85
C ALA A 154 -6.34 -10.52 -12.20
N ASP A 155 -5.43 -11.23 -12.83
CA ASP A 155 -5.05 -10.97 -14.22
C ASP A 155 -5.75 -11.97 -15.16
N ASP A 156 -6.19 -11.52 -16.33
CA ASP A 156 -6.87 -12.35 -17.33
C ASP A 156 -5.88 -13.05 -18.30
N ASP A 157 -4.60 -12.68 -18.30
CA ASP A 157 -3.57 -13.32 -19.14
C ASP A 157 -3.15 -14.72 -18.64
N VAL A 158 -3.51 -15.07 -17.41
CA VAL A 158 -3.12 -16.34 -16.77
C VAL A 158 -4.31 -17.12 -16.25
N VAL A 159 -4.21 -18.44 -16.26
CA VAL A 159 -5.23 -19.31 -15.69
C VAL A 159 -5.12 -19.31 -14.17
N ASN A 160 -6.01 -18.59 -13.50
CA ASN A 160 -6.15 -18.56 -12.05
C ASN A 160 -7.10 -19.68 -11.59
N SER A 161 -6.63 -20.93 -11.57
CA SER A 161 -7.47 -22.09 -11.25
C SER A 161 -8.09 -22.04 -9.84
N MET A 162 -7.45 -21.34 -8.90
CA MET A 162 -7.95 -21.14 -7.55
C MET A 162 -9.31 -20.42 -7.54
N ILE A 163 -9.54 -19.47 -8.45
CA ILE A 163 -10.76 -18.65 -8.49
C ILE A 163 -12.00 -19.53 -8.72
N SER A 164 -11.87 -20.59 -9.51
CA SER A 164 -12.99 -21.52 -9.74
C SER A 164 -13.42 -22.30 -8.48
N SER A 165 -12.61 -22.29 -7.43
CA SER A 165 -12.87 -22.91 -6.12
C SER A 165 -13.39 -21.93 -5.07
N LEU A 166 -13.50 -20.63 -5.41
CA LEU A 166 -14.07 -19.62 -4.52
C LEU A 166 -15.59 -19.65 -4.56
N ASP A 167 -16.21 -19.20 -3.48
CA ASP A 167 -17.65 -18.97 -3.43
C ASP A 167 -18.06 -18.00 -4.56
N PRO A 168 -19.07 -18.32 -5.38
CA PRO A 168 -19.45 -17.49 -6.53
C PRO A 168 -19.99 -16.10 -6.15
N ASN A 169 -20.28 -15.86 -4.88
CA ASN A 169 -20.68 -14.54 -4.38
C ASN A 169 -19.46 -13.64 -4.03
N ILE A 170 -18.24 -14.17 -4.04
CA ILE A 170 -17.04 -13.35 -3.90
C ILE A 170 -16.80 -12.60 -5.21
N PRO A 171 -16.87 -11.27 -5.22
CA PRO A 171 -16.65 -10.49 -6.43
C PRO A 171 -15.18 -10.55 -6.87
N VAL A 172 -14.96 -10.78 -8.16
CA VAL A 172 -13.64 -10.80 -8.79
C VAL A 172 -13.60 -9.79 -9.92
N VAL A 173 -12.58 -8.95 -9.93
CA VAL A 173 -12.25 -8.03 -11.03
C VAL A 173 -11.00 -8.52 -11.74
N TYR A 174 -11.03 -8.53 -13.05
CA TYR A 174 -9.89 -8.90 -13.88
C TYR A 174 -9.31 -7.68 -14.58
N ARG A 175 -7.97 -7.62 -14.66
CA ARG A 175 -7.34 -6.72 -15.63
C ARG A 175 -7.74 -7.15 -17.04
N ASP A 176 -8.26 -6.23 -17.81
CA ASP A 176 -8.61 -6.46 -19.22
C ASP A 176 -7.33 -6.59 -20.07
N ASN A 177 -7.23 -7.63 -20.90
CA ASN A 177 -6.14 -7.88 -21.84
C ASN A 177 -5.96 -6.77 -22.90
N SER A 178 -6.94 -5.89 -23.07
CA SER A 178 -6.80 -4.69 -23.92
C SER A 178 -5.86 -3.64 -23.33
N VAL A 179 -5.61 -3.68 -22.01
CA VAL A 179 -4.64 -2.81 -21.34
C VAL A 179 -3.25 -3.43 -21.44
N ALA A 180 -2.27 -2.67 -21.95
CA ALA A 180 -0.89 -3.14 -22.08
C ALA A 180 -0.25 -3.50 -20.73
N GLY A 181 0.59 -4.54 -20.72
CA GLY A 181 1.25 -5.06 -19.51
C GLY A 181 0.43 -6.13 -18.80
N ILE A 182 0.81 -6.42 -17.57
CA ILE A 182 0.16 -7.41 -16.69
C ILE A 182 -0.12 -6.79 -15.32
N MET A 183 -1.16 -7.25 -14.62
CA MET A 183 -1.37 -6.94 -13.21
C MET A 183 -0.53 -7.91 -12.37
N HIS A 184 0.74 -7.56 -12.11
CA HIS A 184 1.71 -8.46 -11.49
C HIS A 184 1.78 -8.34 -9.95
N ASN A 185 0.83 -7.67 -9.33
CA ASN A 185 0.76 -7.50 -7.88
C ASN A 185 0.57 -8.82 -7.14
N LYS A 186 1.06 -8.88 -5.91
CA LYS A 186 0.91 -10.00 -4.98
C LYS A 186 0.80 -9.44 -3.58
N PHE A 187 -0.41 -8.95 -3.23
CA PHE A 187 -0.66 -8.41 -1.90
C PHE A 187 -2.06 -8.76 -1.39
N ILE A 188 -2.22 -8.70 -0.08
CA ILE A 188 -3.51 -8.69 0.60
C ILE A 188 -3.57 -7.52 1.58
N ILE A 189 -4.79 -7.08 1.86
CA ILE A 189 -5.09 -6.08 2.88
C ILE A 189 -6.17 -6.67 3.78
N VAL A 190 -5.85 -6.83 5.05
CA VAL A 190 -6.77 -7.29 6.09
C VAL A 190 -7.22 -6.08 6.90
N ASP A 191 -8.53 -5.89 7.04
CA ASP A 191 -9.16 -4.88 7.92
C ASP A 191 -8.51 -3.49 7.85
N ALA A 192 -8.40 -2.91 6.66
CA ALA A 192 -7.66 -1.67 6.36
C ALA A 192 -7.95 -0.49 7.31
N ASN A 193 -9.15 -0.45 7.91
CA ASN A 193 -9.56 0.63 8.80
C ASN A 193 -9.29 0.36 10.29
N SER A 194 -8.76 -0.82 10.64
CA SER A 194 -8.52 -1.22 12.02
C SER A 194 -7.12 -0.81 12.49
N THR A 195 -7.01 0.00 13.53
CA THR A 195 -5.70 0.34 14.12
C THR A 195 -4.96 -0.90 14.64
N ASN A 196 -5.68 -1.89 15.19
CA ASN A 196 -5.08 -3.04 15.84
C ASN A 196 -4.98 -4.29 14.97
N ASN A 197 -5.74 -4.36 13.85
CA ASN A 197 -5.85 -5.57 13.04
C ASN A 197 -5.63 -5.32 11.54
N SER A 198 -5.17 -4.12 11.14
CA SER A 198 -4.80 -3.88 9.76
C SER A 198 -3.47 -4.58 9.45
N TRP A 199 -3.50 -5.54 8.54
CA TRP A 199 -2.31 -6.19 8.04
C TRP A 199 -2.23 -6.05 6.53
N VAL A 200 -1.05 -5.73 6.04
CA VAL A 200 -0.72 -5.79 4.61
C VAL A 200 0.33 -6.88 4.41
N MET A 201 0.08 -7.78 3.47
CA MET A 201 1.11 -8.66 2.92
C MET A 201 1.54 -8.09 1.57
N GLY A 202 2.84 -8.04 1.35
CA GLY A 202 3.45 -7.89 0.03
C GLY A 202 4.54 -8.94 -0.15
N GLY A 203 5.04 -9.11 -1.38
CA GLY A 203 6.15 -10.03 -1.63
C GLY A 203 6.25 -10.49 -3.08
N SER A 204 7.15 -11.45 -3.32
CA SER A 204 7.45 -11.95 -4.66
C SER A 204 6.58 -13.15 -5.09
N THR A 205 5.91 -13.83 -4.13
CA THR A 205 5.25 -15.11 -4.41
C THR A 205 3.91 -14.96 -5.11
N ASN A 206 3.74 -15.61 -6.25
CA ASN A 206 2.42 -16.06 -6.71
C ASN A 206 1.94 -17.21 -5.81
N TRP A 207 0.63 -17.46 -5.82
CA TRP A 207 0.07 -18.54 -4.99
C TRP A 207 -0.14 -19.84 -5.77
N THR A 208 0.85 -20.17 -6.62
CA THR A 208 0.82 -21.42 -7.39
C THR A 208 1.47 -22.55 -6.60
N ASN A 209 0.75 -23.66 -6.47
CA ASN A 209 1.17 -24.86 -5.76
C ASN A 209 1.54 -25.96 -6.79
N PRO A 210 2.75 -26.56 -6.74
CA PRO A 210 3.85 -26.27 -5.79
C PRO A 210 4.83 -25.17 -6.24
N SER A 211 4.71 -24.65 -7.45
CA SER A 211 5.77 -23.84 -8.10
C SER A 211 6.24 -22.68 -7.23
N ASN A 212 5.49 -21.58 -7.14
CA ASN A 212 5.97 -20.39 -6.44
C ASN A 212 5.93 -20.53 -4.91
N LEU A 213 4.98 -21.30 -4.36
CA LEU A 213 4.88 -21.45 -2.91
C LEU A 213 6.01 -22.30 -2.30
N PHE A 214 6.51 -23.30 -3.05
CA PHE A 214 7.43 -24.29 -2.46
C PHE A 214 8.72 -24.52 -3.23
N ASN A 215 8.74 -24.34 -4.57
CA ASN A 215 9.90 -24.68 -5.39
C ASN A 215 10.77 -23.48 -5.72
N ASP A 216 10.17 -22.33 -6.00
CA ASP A 216 10.89 -21.09 -6.33
C ASP A 216 11.31 -20.37 -5.04
N TYR A 217 12.41 -19.60 -5.10
CA TYR A 217 12.85 -18.77 -3.98
C TYR A 217 11.98 -17.50 -3.89
N ASN A 218 11.12 -17.46 -2.89
CA ASN A 218 10.19 -16.35 -2.68
C ASN A 218 10.20 -15.82 -1.24
N ASN A 219 9.72 -14.61 -1.09
CA ASN A 219 9.48 -13.99 0.20
C ASN A 219 8.06 -13.41 0.28
N ILE A 220 7.59 -13.26 1.51
CA ILE A 220 6.45 -12.44 1.87
C ILE A 220 6.79 -11.60 3.10
N ILE A 221 6.25 -10.41 3.17
CA ILE A 221 6.36 -9.54 4.33
C ILE A 221 4.95 -9.15 4.79
N PHE A 222 4.69 -9.28 6.09
CA PHE A 222 3.48 -8.78 6.71
C PHE A 222 3.80 -7.56 7.56
N ILE A 223 3.03 -6.49 7.37
CA ILE A 223 3.15 -5.24 8.12
C ILE A 223 1.82 -4.93 8.79
N GLN A 224 1.83 -4.80 10.12
CA GLN A 224 0.66 -4.37 10.89
C GLN A 224 0.71 -2.86 11.04
N ASP A 225 0.16 -2.15 10.08
CA ASP A 225 0.09 -0.69 10.09
C ASP A 225 -1.10 -0.17 9.27
N LYS A 226 -1.93 0.67 9.90
CA LYS A 226 -3.11 1.24 9.26
C LYS A 226 -2.75 2.22 8.14
N SER A 227 -1.65 2.99 8.28
CA SER A 227 -1.24 3.94 7.23
C SER A 227 -0.81 3.22 5.96
N ILE A 228 0.00 2.14 6.10
CA ILE A 228 0.36 1.27 4.97
C ILE A 228 -0.91 0.66 4.35
N ALA A 229 -1.84 0.16 5.17
CA ALA A 229 -3.08 -0.41 4.66
C ALA A 229 -3.95 0.60 3.90
N GLN A 230 -3.98 1.87 4.30
CA GLN A 230 -4.68 2.94 3.55
C GLN A 230 -4.04 3.18 2.18
N ALA A 231 -2.71 3.22 2.07
CA ALA A 231 -2.02 3.37 0.79
C ALA A 231 -2.31 2.21 -0.16
N TYR A 232 -2.17 0.97 0.34
CA TYR A 232 -2.52 -0.22 -0.45
C TYR A 232 -4.01 -0.26 -0.84
N THR A 233 -4.90 0.28 0.01
CA THR A 233 -6.34 0.39 -0.31
C THR A 233 -6.59 1.39 -1.43
N THR A 234 -5.84 2.50 -1.50
CA THR A 234 -5.91 3.46 -2.60
C THR A 234 -5.53 2.79 -3.92
N GLU A 235 -4.40 2.12 -3.97
CA GLU A 235 -3.94 1.34 -5.12
C GLU A 235 -4.95 0.26 -5.52
N PHE A 236 -5.45 -0.50 -4.53
CA PHE A 236 -6.45 -1.54 -4.78
C PHE A 236 -7.73 -0.96 -5.38
N ASN A 237 -8.24 0.15 -4.84
CA ASN A 237 -9.49 0.75 -5.30
C ASN A 237 -9.38 1.34 -6.71
N GLU A 238 -8.22 1.85 -7.12
CA GLU A 238 -7.98 2.29 -8.48
C GLU A 238 -8.12 1.11 -9.46
N MET A 239 -7.47 -0.01 -9.19
CA MET A 239 -7.59 -1.23 -9.99
C MET A 239 -8.99 -1.86 -9.89
N TRP A 240 -9.64 -1.80 -8.73
CA TRP A 240 -11.02 -2.25 -8.55
C TRP A 240 -12.00 -1.45 -9.40
N GLY A 241 -11.71 -0.17 -9.64
CA GLY A 241 -12.41 0.70 -10.57
C GLY A 241 -12.11 0.46 -12.05
N GLY A 242 -11.24 -0.51 -12.37
CA GLY A 242 -10.87 -0.90 -13.74
C GLY A 242 -9.67 -0.15 -14.30
N VAL A 243 -8.91 0.62 -13.49
CA VAL A 243 -7.74 1.36 -13.94
C VAL A 243 -6.48 0.53 -13.69
N PHE A 244 -5.79 0.12 -14.75
CA PHE A 244 -4.61 -0.75 -14.72
C PHE A 244 -3.46 -0.21 -15.57
N GLY A 245 -2.25 -0.70 -15.30
CA GLY A 245 -1.06 -0.46 -16.11
C GLY A 245 -0.71 1.02 -16.21
N SER A 246 -0.39 1.48 -17.41
CA SER A 246 -0.02 2.88 -17.66
C SER A 246 -1.15 3.91 -17.50
N ASN A 247 -2.37 3.45 -17.27
CA ASN A 247 -3.52 4.35 -17.01
C ASN A 247 -3.63 4.73 -15.53
N LYS A 248 -2.86 4.08 -14.65
CA LYS A 248 -2.81 4.41 -13.23
C LYS A 248 -2.14 5.76 -12.99
N GLU A 249 -2.52 6.39 -11.90
CA GLU A 249 -1.94 7.66 -11.45
C GLU A 249 -1.04 7.45 -10.21
N ASP A 250 -0.06 8.33 -10.03
CA ASP A 250 0.71 8.43 -8.77
C ASP A 250 -0.17 9.14 -7.73
N ASN A 251 -1.04 8.37 -7.09
CA ASN A 251 -2.07 8.86 -6.16
C ASN A 251 -1.93 8.27 -4.75
N THR A 252 -0.81 7.60 -4.46
CA THR A 252 -0.52 6.99 -3.17
C THR A 252 0.61 7.72 -2.44
N PRO A 253 0.60 7.77 -1.10
CA PRO A 253 1.74 8.25 -0.35
C PRO A 253 2.88 7.24 -0.41
N HIS A 254 4.14 7.74 -0.48
CA HIS A 254 5.33 6.89 -0.58
C HIS A 254 6.10 6.73 0.73
N LEU A 255 6.03 7.72 1.62
CA LEU A 255 6.83 7.77 2.83
C LEU A 255 5.96 7.49 4.07
N PHE A 256 6.38 6.54 4.89
CA PHE A 256 5.67 6.11 6.09
C PHE A 256 6.61 6.06 7.28
N ASN A 257 6.09 6.39 8.46
CA ASN A 257 6.73 6.07 9.73
C ASN A 257 5.92 4.96 10.42
N VAL A 258 6.45 3.75 10.40
CA VAL A 258 5.83 2.54 10.97
C VAL A 258 6.43 2.28 12.34
N ASN A 259 5.83 2.85 13.38
CA ASN A 259 6.31 2.76 14.77
C ASN A 259 7.81 3.06 14.94
N GLY A 260 8.28 4.15 14.31
CA GLY A 260 9.67 4.58 14.36
C GLY A 260 10.57 3.96 13.28
N THR A 261 10.05 3.11 12.41
CA THR A 261 10.75 2.58 11.23
C THR A 261 10.29 3.31 9.99
N ASP A 262 11.21 3.88 9.22
CA ASP A 262 10.91 4.49 7.94
C ASP A 262 10.68 3.37 6.91
N VAL A 263 9.56 3.46 6.19
CA VAL A 263 9.15 2.53 5.14
C VAL A 263 8.75 3.32 3.90
N GLU A 264 9.18 2.85 2.75
CA GLU A 264 8.79 3.42 1.46
C GLU A 264 7.97 2.39 0.67
N VAL A 265 6.91 2.88 0.01
CA VAL A 265 6.03 2.06 -0.85
C VAL A 265 5.85 2.74 -2.19
N TYR A 266 6.02 1.98 -3.26
CA TYR A 266 5.86 2.44 -4.64
C TYR A 266 5.10 1.39 -5.46
N PHE A 267 4.15 1.83 -6.30
CA PHE A 267 3.37 0.98 -7.19
C PHE A 267 3.70 1.28 -8.65
N SER A 268 4.28 0.30 -9.34
CA SER A 268 4.60 0.42 -10.77
C SER A 268 3.32 0.37 -11.61
N PRO A 269 3.26 1.08 -12.76
CA PRO A 269 4.30 1.94 -13.35
C PRO A 269 4.18 3.42 -12.95
N SER A 270 3.10 3.84 -12.27
CA SER A 270 2.79 5.24 -11.99
C SER A 270 3.88 5.92 -11.16
N ASP A 271 4.42 5.23 -10.16
CA ASP A 271 5.35 5.77 -9.17
C ASP A 271 6.82 5.71 -9.61
N GLN A 272 7.08 5.51 -10.90
CA GLN A 272 8.41 5.53 -11.53
C GLN A 272 9.46 4.66 -10.81
N THR A 273 9.09 3.45 -10.43
CA THR A 273 9.92 2.51 -9.64
C THR A 273 11.24 2.08 -10.31
N THR A 274 11.48 2.48 -11.56
CA THR A 274 12.67 2.11 -12.37
C THR A 274 13.57 3.29 -12.71
N SER A 275 13.42 4.42 -12.05
CA SER A 275 14.27 5.60 -12.27
C SER A 275 15.67 5.46 -11.68
#